data_4b1d2ac1109286c18ddc68b87f8f8a07
#
_entry.id   4b1d2ac1109286c18ddc68b87f8f8a07
#
_cell.length_a   1.000
_cell.length_b   1.000
_cell.length_c   1.000
_cell.angle_alpha   90.00
_cell.angle_beta   90.00
_cell.angle_gamma   90.00
#
_symmetry.space_group_name_H-M   'P 1'
#
loop_
_entity.id
_entity.type
_entity.pdbx_description
1 polymer ?
#
loop_
_entity_poly.entity_id
_entity_poly.type
_entity_poly.pdbx_seq_one_letter_code
_entity_poly.pdbx_strand_id
1 'polypeptide(L)'
;MTIRKAIRVERSPEVVFRVFTQEIGKWWPLKEGFSFGGEKAKDIFIEGRVGGRFFERFTDGTEFEVGRITAFQPPHVVAWTWKDPSWEAETEVEVKFEPDGTGTRIELEHRGWEAGPIMQKQGQGYSDGWGIILEKFTSMI
;
A
#
# COMPACT_ATOMS: atom_id res chain seq x y z
N MET A 1 -5.20 -7.76 15.97
CA MET A 1 -6.09 -7.54 14.81
C MET A 1 -5.26 -7.53 13.53
N THR A 2 -5.70 -8.22 12.52
CA THR A 2 -5.13 -8.12 11.18
C THR A 2 -6.18 -7.54 10.26
N ILE A 3 -5.82 -6.49 9.53
CA ILE A 3 -6.71 -5.93 8.51
C ILE A 3 -6.64 -6.83 7.29
N ARG A 4 -7.80 -7.24 6.77
CA ARG A 4 -7.91 -8.05 5.54
C ARG A 4 -8.91 -7.42 4.61
N LYS A 5 -8.48 -7.20 3.36
CA LYS A 5 -9.35 -6.67 2.30
C LYS A 5 -9.14 -7.50 1.05
N ALA A 6 -10.20 -7.67 0.27
CA ALA A 6 -10.12 -8.36 -1.02
C ALA A 6 -10.97 -7.62 -2.04
N ILE A 7 -10.44 -7.52 -3.26
CA ILE A 7 -11.15 -6.98 -4.42
C ILE A 7 -10.86 -7.86 -5.62
N ARG A 8 -11.67 -7.72 -6.67
CA ARG A 8 -11.47 -8.38 -7.96
C ARG A 8 -11.56 -7.38 -9.08
N VAL A 9 -10.63 -7.46 -10.04
CA VAL A 9 -10.63 -6.61 -11.24
C VAL A 9 -10.50 -7.47 -12.49
N GLU A 10 -11.09 -7.01 -13.61
CA GLU A 10 -11.10 -7.72 -14.89
C GLU A 10 -9.88 -7.39 -15.74
N ARG A 11 -8.69 -7.63 -15.18
CA ARG A 11 -7.41 -7.47 -15.87
C ARG A 11 -6.48 -8.61 -15.43
N SER A 12 -5.49 -8.93 -16.24
CA SER A 12 -4.54 -10.01 -15.91
C SER A 12 -3.67 -9.67 -14.71
N PRO A 13 -3.19 -10.67 -13.95
CA PRO A 13 -2.29 -10.41 -12.82
C PRO A 13 -1.06 -9.59 -13.18
N GLU A 14 -0.49 -9.79 -14.37
CA GLU A 14 0.69 -9.05 -14.83
C GLU A 14 0.39 -7.56 -14.96
N VAL A 15 -0.76 -7.21 -15.52
CA VAL A 15 -1.19 -5.81 -15.65
C VAL A 15 -1.50 -5.22 -14.29
N VAL A 16 -2.25 -5.96 -13.46
CA VAL A 16 -2.69 -5.49 -12.14
C VAL A 16 -1.48 -5.23 -11.24
N PHE A 17 -0.54 -6.17 -11.21
CA PHE A 17 0.67 -6.04 -10.40
C PHE A 17 1.50 -4.84 -10.84
N ARG A 18 1.69 -4.67 -12.15
CA ARG A 18 2.46 -3.55 -12.69
C ARG A 18 1.84 -2.20 -12.33
N VAL A 19 0.52 -2.07 -12.53
CA VAL A 19 -0.18 -0.82 -12.22
C VAL A 19 -0.13 -0.54 -10.73
N PHE A 20 -0.37 -1.55 -9.90
CA PHE A 20 -0.35 -1.39 -8.46
C PHE A 20 1.02 -0.92 -7.96
N THR A 21 2.10 -1.51 -8.46
CA THR A 21 3.46 -1.24 -7.97
C THR A 21 4.17 -0.14 -8.73
N GLN A 22 4.43 -0.33 -10.02
CA GLN A 22 5.23 0.60 -10.82
C GLN A 22 4.50 1.90 -11.10
N GLU A 23 3.17 1.86 -11.17
CA GLU A 23 2.35 3.02 -11.49
C GLU A 23 1.56 3.53 -10.29
N ILE A 24 2.04 3.25 -9.08
CA ILE A 24 1.34 3.62 -7.84
C ILE A 24 1.03 5.12 -7.78
N GLY A 25 1.92 5.95 -8.29
CA GLY A 25 1.74 7.40 -8.31
C GLY A 25 0.56 7.87 -9.15
N LYS A 26 0.05 7.03 -10.06
CA LYS A 26 -1.08 7.38 -10.91
C LYS A 26 -2.43 7.16 -10.24
N TRP A 27 -2.51 6.28 -9.25
CA TRP A 27 -3.80 5.92 -8.67
C TRP A 27 -3.90 6.13 -7.15
N TRP A 28 -2.78 6.18 -6.43
CA TRP A 28 -2.81 6.37 -4.98
C TRP A 28 -3.39 7.74 -4.64
N PRO A 29 -4.40 7.82 -3.73
CA PRO A 29 -5.10 9.09 -3.46
C PRO A 29 -4.32 10.01 -2.52
N LEU A 30 -3.12 10.43 -2.94
CA LEU A 30 -2.27 11.33 -2.16
C LEU A 30 -2.96 12.63 -1.77
N LYS A 31 -3.71 13.20 -2.72
CA LYS A 31 -4.36 14.50 -2.51
C LYS A 31 -5.67 14.41 -1.75
N GLU A 32 -6.10 13.20 -1.42
CA GLU A 32 -7.34 12.95 -0.69
C GLU A 32 -7.09 12.56 0.77
N GLY A 33 -5.91 12.88 1.30
CA GLY A 33 -5.56 12.68 2.70
C GLY A 33 -4.74 11.42 2.99
N PHE A 34 -4.40 10.63 1.97
CA PHE A 34 -3.64 9.39 2.16
C PHE A 34 -2.14 9.62 1.92
N SER A 35 -1.55 10.49 2.73
CA SER A 35 -0.13 10.80 2.64
C SER A 35 0.41 11.20 4.01
N PHE A 36 1.73 11.07 4.17
CA PHE A 36 2.44 11.61 5.34
C PHE A 36 2.79 13.08 5.15
N GLY A 37 2.84 13.56 3.92
CA GLY A 37 3.19 14.94 3.60
C GLY A 37 2.05 15.93 3.64
N GLY A 38 0.79 15.45 3.68
CA GLY A 38 -0.37 16.32 3.64
C GLY A 38 -0.38 17.20 2.39
N GLU A 39 -0.45 18.51 2.56
CA GLU A 39 -0.45 19.45 1.44
C GLU A 39 0.87 19.45 0.64
N LYS A 40 1.95 18.98 1.24
CA LYS A 40 3.27 18.89 0.59
C LYS A 40 3.44 17.61 -0.23
N ALA A 41 2.52 16.67 -0.14
CA ALA A 41 2.62 15.42 -0.87
C ALA A 41 2.57 15.67 -2.38
N LYS A 42 3.55 15.11 -3.11
CA LYS A 42 3.64 15.27 -4.55
C LYS A 42 3.54 13.94 -5.28
N ASP A 43 4.40 12.99 -4.93
CA ASP A 43 4.48 11.68 -5.58
C ASP A 43 4.66 10.58 -4.54
N ILE A 44 4.36 9.34 -4.95
CA ILE A 44 4.57 8.14 -4.15
C ILE A 44 5.17 7.05 -5.05
N PHE A 45 6.08 6.25 -4.48
CA PHE A 45 6.85 5.27 -5.23
C PHE A 45 7.02 3.97 -4.46
N ILE A 46 7.06 2.87 -5.22
CA ILE A 46 7.53 1.56 -4.77
C ILE A 46 8.77 1.21 -5.60
N GLU A 47 9.91 1.06 -4.95
CA GLU A 47 11.10 0.55 -5.62
C GLU A 47 10.96 -0.97 -5.77
N GLY A 48 11.07 -1.48 -6.99
CA GLY A 48 10.67 -2.84 -7.32
C GLY A 48 11.72 -3.90 -6.99
N ARG A 49 12.10 -4.02 -5.72
CA ARG A 49 13.04 -5.05 -5.24
C ARG A 49 12.98 -5.17 -3.72
N VAL A 50 13.35 -6.33 -3.21
CA VAL A 50 13.52 -6.52 -1.77
C VAL A 50 14.61 -5.56 -1.27
N GLY A 51 14.34 -4.90 -0.15
CA GLY A 51 15.22 -3.85 0.40
C GLY A 51 15.01 -2.48 -0.21
N GLY A 52 14.22 -2.37 -1.28
CA GLY A 52 13.82 -1.08 -1.84
C GLY A 52 12.87 -0.33 -0.92
N ARG A 53 12.60 0.91 -1.23
CA ARG A 53 11.76 1.78 -0.40
C ARG A 53 10.34 1.86 -0.92
N PHE A 54 9.39 2.02 0.00
CA PHE A 54 8.07 2.59 -0.26
C PHE A 54 8.15 4.01 0.30
N PHE A 55 8.05 5.04 -0.54
CA PHE A 55 8.32 6.40 -0.09
C PHE A 55 7.50 7.44 -0.82
N GLU A 56 7.32 8.59 -0.17
CA GLU A 56 6.70 9.77 -0.74
C GLU A 56 7.77 10.81 -1.07
N ARG A 57 7.53 11.57 -2.13
CA ARG A 57 8.33 12.77 -2.44
C ARG A 57 7.45 13.99 -2.25
N PHE A 58 7.99 14.99 -1.56
CA PHE A 58 7.27 16.22 -1.26
C PHE A 58 7.58 17.31 -2.27
N THR A 59 6.77 18.37 -2.25
CA THR A 59 6.89 19.48 -3.22
C THR A 59 8.23 20.21 -3.15
N ASP A 60 8.91 20.17 -2.01
CA ASP A 60 10.24 20.77 -1.83
C ASP A 60 11.39 19.82 -2.24
N GLY A 61 11.06 18.64 -2.74
CA GLY A 61 12.04 17.64 -3.17
C GLY A 61 12.51 16.69 -2.07
N THR A 62 12.12 16.93 -0.81
CA THR A 62 12.45 15.99 0.27
C THR A 62 11.64 14.71 0.12
N GLU A 63 12.14 13.61 0.72
CA GLU A 63 11.53 12.29 0.63
C GLU A 63 11.24 11.75 2.03
N PHE A 64 10.09 11.07 2.16
CA PHE A 64 9.70 10.42 3.39
C PHE A 64 9.57 8.92 3.15
N GLU A 65 10.40 8.13 3.84
CA GLU A 65 10.34 6.67 3.73
C GLU A 65 9.23 6.14 4.62
N VAL A 66 8.21 5.53 4.00
CA VAL A 66 7.12 4.85 4.71
C VAL A 66 7.59 3.50 5.22
N GLY A 67 8.29 2.74 4.39
CA GLY A 67 8.81 1.42 4.75
C GLY A 67 9.74 0.84 3.71
N ARG A 68 10.09 -0.43 3.92
CA ARG A 68 10.98 -1.19 3.05
C ARG A 68 10.26 -2.39 2.47
N ILE A 69 10.59 -2.69 1.22
CA ILE A 69 10.03 -3.85 0.51
C ILE A 69 10.62 -5.12 1.12
N THR A 70 9.76 -6.01 1.60
CA THR A 70 10.16 -7.28 2.21
C THR A 70 9.92 -8.48 1.28
N ALA A 71 9.02 -8.34 0.30
CA ALA A 71 8.81 -9.34 -0.75
C ALA A 71 8.45 -8.64 -2.06
N PHE A 72 9.03 -9.11 -3.15
CA PHE A 72 8.72 -8.58 -4.47
C PHE A 72 8.82 -9.73 -5.48
N GLN A 73 7.68 -10.35 -5.79
CA GLN A 73 7.58 -11.53 -6.65
C GLN A 73 6.53 -11.29 -7.74
N PRO A 74 6.88 -10.57 -8.80
CA PRO A 74 5.93 -10.31 -9.89
C PRO A 74 5.47 -11.60 -10.55
N PRO A 75 4.22 -11.75 -10.93
CA PRO A 75 3.11 -10.82 -10.65
C PRO A 75 2.28 -11.23 -9.42
N HIS A 76 2.87 -11.92 -8.45
CA HIS A 76 2.11 -12.62 -7.39
C HIS A 76 2.06 -11.89 -6.06
N VAL A 77 3.16 -11.29 -5.62
CA VAL A 77 3.25 -10.74 -4.25
C VAL A 77 4.11 -9.49 -4.22
N VAL A 78 3.64 -8.49 -3.47
CA VAL A 78 4.47 -7.39 -2.96
C VAL A 78 4.16 -7.21 -1.48
N ALA A 79 5.20 -7.02 -0.67
CA ALA A 79 5.04 -6.75 0.76
C ALA A 79 6.04 -5.70 1.19
N TRP A 80 5.64 -4.90 2.16
CA TRP A 80 6.51 -3.84 2.71
C TRP A 80 6.14 -3.54 4.15
N THR A 81 7.08 -2.93 4.87
CA THR A 81 6.83 -2.46 6.22
C THR A 81 6.14 -1.11 6.19
N TRP A 82 5.42 -0.80 7.27
CA TRP A 82 4.69 0.46 7.41
C TRP A 82 4.83 0.96 8.84
N LYS A 83 5.34 2.16 9.00
CA LYS A 83 5.49 2.75 10.33
C LYS A 83 5.23 4.25 10.30
N ASP A 84 4.25 4.69 11.08
CA ASP A 84 4.10 6.11 11.40
C ASP A 84 5.18 6.48 12.43
N PRO A 85 5.78 7.67 12.37
CA PRO A 85 6.81 8.08 13.35
C PRO A 85 6.37 8.01 14.82
N SER A 86 5.05 8.09 15.08
CA SER A 86 4.51 8.02 16.45
C SER A 86 4.36 6.59 16.97
N TRP A 87 4.58 5.57 16.13
CA TRP A 87 4.38 4.17 16.55
C TRP A 87 5.62 3.59 17.21
N GLU A 88 5.39 2.66 18.15
CA GLU A 88 6.44 1.97 18.87
C GLU A 88 7.18 0.93 18.02
N ALA A 89 6.50 0.40 16.97
CA ALA A 89 7.06 -0.63 16.10
C ALA A 89 6.50 -0.49 14.69
N GLU A 90 7.15 -1.14 13.73
CA GLU A 90 6.62 -1.20 12.37
C GLU A 90 5.55 -2.28 12.23
N THR A 91 4.68 -2.08 11.25
CA THR A 91 3.71 -3.07 10.80
C THR A 91 4.15 -3.60 9.45
N GLU A 92 3.41 -4.59 8.91
CA GLU A 92 3.68 -5.11 7.57
C GLU A 92 2.40 -5.18 6.75
N VAL A 93 2.52 -4.75 5.49
CA VAL A 93 1.47 -4.88 4.48
C VAL A 93 1.91 -5.93 3.46
N GLU A 94 1.01 -6.86 3.16
CA GLU A 94 1.24 -7.87 2.11
C GLU A 94 0.08 -7.85 1.14
N VAL A 95 0.37 -7.80 -0.14
CA VAL A 95 -0.64 -7.81 -1.20
C VAL A 95 -0.35 -8.96 -2.15
N LYS A 96 -1.35 -9.83 -2.31
CA LYS A 96 -1.30 -10.99 -3.22
C LYS A 96 -2.20 -10.77 -4.42
N PHE A 97 -1.73 -11.21 -5.59
CA PHE A 97 -2.43 -11.05 -6.86
C PHE A 97 -2.59 -12.44 -7.47
N GLU A 98 -3.80 -12.95 -7.50
CA GLU A 98 -4.07 -14.32 -7.96
C GLU A 98 -4.99 -14.31 -9.18
N PRO A 99 -4.72 -15.16 -10.18
CA PRO A 99 -5.64 -15.32 -11.30
C PRO A 99 -7.02 -15.76 -10.79
N ASP A 100 -8.06 -15.17 -11.33
CA ASP A 100 -9.43 -15.51 -10.99
C ASP A 100 -10.30 -15.40 -12.25
N GLY A 101 -10.42 -16.51 -12.97
CA GLY A 101 -11.07 -16.52 -14.27
C GLY A 101 -10.30 -15.64 -15.25
N THR A 102 -10.99 -14.66 -15.84
CA THR A 102 -10.38 -13.70 -16.77
C THR A 102 -9.78 -12.49 -16.05
N GLY A 103 -9.93 -12.42 -14.73
CA GLY A 103 -9.47 -11.30 -13.93
C GLY A 103 -8.45 -11.70 -12.88
N THR A 104 -8.30 -10.82 -11.89
CA THR A 104 -7.36 -10.98 -10.78
C THR A 104 -8.07 -10.71 -9.47
N ARG A 105 -7.87 -11.59 -8.50
CA ARG A 105 -8.25 -11.36 -7.11
C ARG A 105 -7.05 -10.75 -6.40
N ILE A 106 -7.28 -9.63 -5.72
CA ILE A 106 -6.26 -8.93 -4.96
C ILE A 106 -6.61 -9.08 -3.49
N GLU A 107 -5.69 -9.61 -2.70
CA GLU A 107 -5.87 -9.78 -1.26
C GLU A 107 -4.80 -8.98 -0.52
N LEU A 108 -5.24 -8.08 0.36
CA LEU A 108 -4.36 -7.25 1.18
C LEU A 108 -4.50 -7.64 2.64
N GLU A 109 -3.35 -7.80 3.30
CA GLU A 109 -3.28 -7.93 4.76
C GLU A 109 -2.36 -6.84 5.32
N HIS A 110 -2.77 -6.22 6.42
CA HIS A 110 -1.96 -5.28 7.17
C HIS A 110 -1.95 -5.72 8.61
N ARG A 111 -0.80 -6.15 9.13
CA ARG A 111 -0.67 -6.83 10.41
C ARG A 111 0.42 -6.20 11.28
N GLY A 112 0.38 -6.50 12.60
CA GLY A 112 1.35 -5.98 13.55
C GLY A 112 0.78 -4.90 14.47
N TRP A 113 -0.52 -4.69 14.45
CA TRP A 113 -1.20 -3.63 15.21
C TRP A 113 -1.15 -3.80 16.71
N GLU A 114 -0.91 -5.02 17.20
CA GLU A 114 -0.90 -5.36 18.63
C GLU A 114 0.35 -4.86 19.35
N ALA A 115 1.35 -4.38 18.63
CA ALA A 115 2.64 -4.01 19.20
C ALA A 115 2.59 -2.81 20.14
N GLY A 116 1.55 -1.96 20.06
CA GLY A 116 1.43 -0.82 20.96
C GLY A 116 0.02 -0.26 21.03
N PRO A 117 -0.31 0.47 22.11
CA PRO A 117 -1.67 0.99 22.31
C PRO A 117 -2.08 2.05 21.28
N ILE A 118 -1.16 2.89 20.82
CA ILE A 118 -1.44 3.88 19.77
C ILE A 118 -1.79 3.16 18.48
N MET A 119 -1.01 2.13 18.13
CA MET A 119 -1.19 1.33 16.93
C MET A 119 -2.54 0.61 16.94
N GLN A 120 -2.90 0.03 18.09
CA GLN A 120 -4.20 -0.64 18.24
C GLN A 120 -5.37 0.31 17.98
N LYS A 121 -5.28 1.54 18.49
CA LYS A 121 -6.32 2.55 18.29
C LYS A 121 -6.42 2.98 16.82
N GLN A 122 -5.31 3.08 16.11
CA GLN A 122 -5.29 3.56 14.72
C GLN A 122 -5.68 2.49 13.71
N GLY A 123 -5.63 1.21 14.10
CA GLY A 123 -5.90 0.10 13.19
C GLY A 123 -7.26 0.20 12.49
N GLN A 124 -8.31 0.61 13.20
CA GLN A 124 -9.64 0.74 12.58
C GLN A 124 -9.67 1.81 11.50
N GLY A 125 -9.01 2.94 11.73
CA GLY A 125 -8.90 3.99 10.73
C GLY A 125 -8.16 3.53 9.49
N TYR A 126 -7.10 2.74 9.66
CA TYR A 126 -6.38 2.13 8.54
C TYR A 126 -7.24 1.12 7.79
N SER A 127 -8.06 0.34 8.51
CA SER A 127 -8.98 -0.59 7.85
C SER A 127 -9.93 0.16 6.90
N ASP A 128 -10.52 1.23 7.38
CA ASP A 128 -11.40 2.07 6.56
C ASP A 128 -10.64 2.72 5.40
N GLY A 129 -9.43 3.21 5.67
CA GLY A 129 -8.56 3.81 4.68
C GLY A 129 -8.19 2.86 3.55
N TRP A 130 -7.83 1.62 3.87
CA TRP A 130 -7.54 0.62 2.84
C TRP A 130 -8.73 0.33 1.94
N GLY A 131 -9.93 0.33 2.49
CA GLY A 131 -11.15 0.19 1.69
C GLY A 131 -11.25 1.27 0.63
N ILE A 132 -11.02 2.51 1.02
CA ILE A 132 -11.05 3.67 0.12
C ILE A 132 -9.93 3.59 -0.93
N ILE A 133 -8.73 3.26 -0.50
CA ILE A 133 -7.55 3.15 -1.39
C ILE A 133 -7.77 2.07 -2.46
N LEU A 134 -8.25 0.90 -2.07
CA LEU A 134 -8.49 -0.19 -3.01
C LEU A 134 -9.65 0.11 -3.96
N GLU A 135 -10.67 0.83 -3.49
CA GLU A 135 -11.75 1.29 -4.34
C GLU A 135 -11.24 2.27 -5.40
N LYS A 136 -10.34 3.17 -5.01
CA LYS A 136 -9.69 4.08 -5.95
C LYS A 136 -8.90 3.31 -7.01
N PHE A 137 -8.12 2.30 -6.59
CA PHE A 137 -7.39 1.45 -7.52
C PHE A 137 -8.35 0.80 -8.53
N THR A 138 -9.42 0.21 -8.04
CA THR A 138 -10.44 -0.44 -8.89
C THR A 138 -11.00 0.53 -9.93
N SER A 139 -11.24 1.78 -9.54
CA SER A 139 -11.83 2.78 -10.44
C SER A 139 -10.84 3.25 -11.52
N MET A 140 -9.53 3.11 -11.29
CA MET A 140 -8.50 3.61 -12.21
C MET A 140 -7.96 2.53 -13.15
N ILE A 141 -8.15 1.28 -12.84
CA ILE A 141 -7.64 0.19 -13.64
C ILE A 141 -8.70 -0.31 -14.63
#